data_b1063ed9a84da5db8ab45afc0811cc86
#
_entry.id   b1063ed9a84da5db8ab45afc0811cc86
#
_cell.length_a   1.000
_cell.length_b   1.000
_cell.length_c   1.000
_cell.angle_alpha   90.00
_cell.angle_beta   90.00
_cell.angle_gamma   90.00
#
_symmetry.space_group_name_H-M   'P 1'
#
loop_
_entity.id
_entity.type
_entity.pdbx_description
1 polymer ?
#
loop_
_entity_poly.entity_id
_entity_poly.type
_entity_poly.pdbx_seq_one_letter_code
_entity_poly.pdbx_strand_id
1 'polypeptide(L)'
;MKFTEFGLAPLLEEGLDSMGYLDATPIQEQAIPVILQDKDLIACAQTGTGKTASYLLPILHKIEVRKSEHVNTLILAPTRELALQIDQQIMGLAYFTGATSIAVYGGGDGMGYEQQKRAIREGVNIIVATPGRLIAHMTSGKFDFSKLEHLILDEADRMLDMGFYEDILRIISYLPAKRQNLLFSATMPPKIRSLAKQILHDPTEINIAISKPSDGIKQQAYLVYDEQKTELIKTILSDDSYSSVIIFASKKEIVKRLTHELQKKGIAAEAFHSDLEQTQREEVMNKFKGKRLSVLVGTDVISRGIDVVGISLVINYDVPPDPEDYVHRVGRTARAATTGTAITFINTKDQNRFGRIEALIGNEIEKIPLPEGFSEGPVYDPKSRPAKKRFNRKKKPFRKVAKKQD
;
A
#
# COMPACT_ATOMS: atom_id res chain seq x y z
N MET A 1 3.93 7.66 25.15
CA MET A 1 2.80 7.17 25.97
C MET A 1 2.82 5.65 25.98
N LYS A 2 2.63 5.01 27.15
CA LYS A 2 2.54 3.55 27.21
C LYS A 2 1.12 3.06 26.93
N PHE A 3 0.97 1.85 26.39
CA PHE A 3 -0.36 1.31 26.10
C PHE A 3 -1.23 1.15 27.33
N THR A 4 -0.66 0.88 28.50
CA THR A 4 -1.38 0.81 29.79
C THR A 4 -2.05 2.13 30.21
N GLU A 5 -1.65 3.25 29.62
CA GLU A 5 -2.24 4.57 29.93
C GLU A 5 -3.56 4.83 29.19
N PHE A 6 -3.94 3.98 28.20
CA PHE A 6 -5.20 4.12 27.48
C PHE A 6 -6.40 3.53 28.22
N GLY A 7 -6.19 2.73 29.27
CA GLY A 7 -7.26 2.06 30.02
C GLY A 7 -8.00 1.02 29.18
N LEU A 8 -7.28 0.25 28.40
CA LEU A 8 -7.84 -0.83 27.59
C LEU A 8 -8.29 -1.99 28.49
N ALA A 9 -9.11 -2.92 27.94
CA ALA A 9 -9.55 -4.10 28.68
C ALA A 9 -8.34 -4.97 29.08
N PRO A 10 -8.32 -5.53 30.33
CA PRO A 10 -7.15 -6.27 30.84
C PRO A 10 -6.69 -7.41 29.92
N LEU A 11 -7.63 -8.18 29.34
CA LEU A 11 -7.30 -9.27 28.42
C LEU A 11 -6.67 -8.77 27.11
N LEU A 12 -6.97 -7.53 26.70
CA LEU A 12 -6.33 -6.91 25.53
C LEU A 12 -4.92 -6.42 25.89
N GLU A 13 -4.69 -5.96 27.11
CA GLU A 13 -3.35 -5.58 27.59
C GLU A 13 -2.43 -6.80 27.65
N GLU A 14 -2.92 -7.98 28.09
CA GLU A 14 -2.17 -9.25 28.01
C GLU A 14 -1.77 -9.60 26.57
N GLY A 15 -2.68 -9.35 25.60
CA GLY A 15 -2.39 -9.52 24.17
C GLY A 15 -1.27 -8.60 23.68
N LEU A 16 -1.30 -7.34 24.08
CA LEU A 16 -0.27 -6.35 23.76
C LEU A 16 1.10 -6.74 24.32
N ASP A 17 1.15 -7.13 25.60
CA ASP A 17 2.39 -7.55 26.26
C ASP A 17 2.99 -8.79 25.59
N SER A 18 2.15 -9.79 25.25
CA SER A 18 2.60 -11.01 24.56
C SER A 18 3.18 -10.75 23.17
N MET A 19 2.71 -9.71 22.51
CA MET A 19 3.19 -9.26 21.20
C MET A 19 4.33 -8.24 21.29
N GLY A 20 4.78 -7.84 22.47
CA GLY A 20 5.86 -6.89 22.70
C GLY A 20 5.50 -5.44 22.37
N TYR A 21 4.24 -5.06 22.44
CA TYR A 21 3.78 -3.70 22.28
C TYR A 21 3.94 -2.95 23.61
N LEU A 22 4.99 -2.11 23.72
CA LEU A 22 5.29 -1.37 24.96
C LEU A 22 4.86 0.10 24.86
N ASP A 23 5.29 0.79 23.81
CA ASP A 23 5.09 2.21 23.62
C ASP A 23 4.24 2.49 22.39
N ALA A 24 3.29 3.42 22.53
CA ALA A 24 2.43 3.84 21.44
C ALA A 24 3.19 4.76 20.46
N THR A 25 2.91 4.56 19.18
CA THR A 25 3.41 5.47 18.12
C THR A 25 2.59 6.77 18.11
N PRO A 26 3.10 7.85 17.49
CA PRO A 26 2.40 9.15 17.44
C PRO A 26 0.97 9.07 16.86
N ILE A 27 0.71 8.18 15.89
CA ILE A 27 -0.65 7.98 15.35
C ILE A 27 -1.55 7.26 16.35
N GLN A 28 -1.01 6.30 17.10
CA GLN A 28 -1.74 5.56 18.13
C GLN A 28 -2.09 6.46 19.31
N GLU A 29 -1.16 7.29 19.77
CA GLU A 29 -1.39 8.25 20.85
C GLU A 29 -2.55 9.20 20.55
N GLN A 30 -2.66 9.65 19.29
CA GLN A 30 -3.71 10.59 18.90
C GLN A 30 -5.02 9.90 18.52
N ALA A 31 -4.98 8.77 17.81
CA ALA A 31 -6.18 8.14 17.26
C ALA A 31 -6.95 7.29 18.29
N ILE A 32 -6.26 6.53 19.16
CA ILE A 32 -6.91 5.65 20.14
C ILE A 32 -7.92 6.41 21.02
N PRO A 33 -7.58 7.56 21.63
CA PRO A 33 -8.53 8.30 22.46
C PRO A 33 -9.75 8.82 21.69
N VAL A 34 -9.57 9.26 20.44
CA VAL A 34 -10.65 9.76 19.58
C VAL A 34 -11.63 8.62 19.25
N ILE A 35 -11.11 7.44 18.92
CA ILE A 35 -11.92 6.28 18.56
C ILE A 35 -12.67 5.74 19.79
N LEU A 36 -12.05 5.74 20.97
CA LEU A 36 -12.71 5.35 22.23
C LEU A 36 -13.89 6.27 22.58
N GLN A 37 -13.85 7.54 22.16
CA GLN A 37 -14.93 8.52 22.34
C GLN A 37 -16.07 8.42 21.31
N ASP A 38 -16.07 7.38 20.46
CA ASP A 38 -17.05 7.19 19.35
C ASP A 38 -17.08 8.33 18.33
N LYS A 39 -16.02 9.13 18.19
CA LYS A 39 -15.90 10.19 17.18
C LYS A 39 -15.41 9.64 15.85
N ASP A 40 -15.92 10.23 14.76
CA ASP A 40 -15.37 9.94 13.42
C ASP A 40 -13.96 10.48 13.29
N LEU A 41 -13.14 9.82 12.47
CA LEU A 41 -11.72 10.12 12.34
C LEU A 41 -11.27 10.13 10.88
N ILE A 42 -10.49 11.13 10.51
CA ILE A 42 -9.60 11.11 9.33
C ILE A 42 -8.17 11.03 9.86
N ALA A 43 -7.49 9.94 9.55
CA ALA A 43 -6.08 9.73 9.94
C ALA A 43 -5.19 9.64 8.70
N CYS A 44 -4.41 10.69 8.46
CA CYS A 44 -3.40 10.72 7.42
C CYS A 44 -2.04 10.37 8.01
N ALA A 45 -1.55 9.16 7.71
CA ALA A 45 -0.26 8.68 8.19
C ALA A 45 0.29 7.59 7.25
N GLN A 46 1.61 7.48 7.16
CA GLN A 46 2.29 6.50 6.29
C GLN A 46 2.07 5.05 6.72
N THR A 47 2.31 4.11 5.79
CA THR A 47 2.41 2.68 6.11
C THR A 47 3.56 2.43 7.08
N GLY A 48 3.37 1.55 8.06
CA GLY A 48 4.40 1.22 9.05
C GLY A 48 4.41 2.13 10.29
N THR A 49 3.54 3.14 10.37
CA THR A 49 3.42 4.02 11.54
C THR A 49 2.56 3.44 12.66
N GLY A 50 1.97 2.25 12.47
CA GLY A 50 1.09 1.62 13.46
C GLY A 50 -0.40 1.94 13.30
N LYS A 51 -0.85 2.43 12.12
CA LYS A 51 -2.27 2.72 11.84
C LYS A 51 -3.21 1.57 12.19
N THR A 52 -2.86 0.35 11.79
CA THR A 52 -3.72 -0.82 12.00
C THR A 52 -4.02 -1.04 13.49
N ALA A 53 -3.01 -1.03 14.34
CA ALA A 53 -3.21 -1.16 15.78
C ALA A 53 -3.98 0.04 16.38
N SER A 54 -3.83 1.25 15.80
CA SER A 54 -4.52 2.45 16.31
C SER A 54 -6.04 2.37 16.23
N TYR A 55 -6.60 1.61 15.27
CA TYR A 55 -8.04 1.37 15.22
C TYR A 55 -8.43 0.00 15.78
N LEU A 56 -7.60 -1.03 15.67
CA LEU A 56 -7.94 -2.35 16.19
C LEU A 56 -8.07 -2.35 17.72
N LEU A 57 -7.14 -1.71 18.43
CA LEU A 57 -7.12 -1.72 19.89
C LEU A 57 -8.40 -1.13 20.51
N PRO A 58 -8.86 0.09 20.16
CA PRO A 58 -10.10 0.60 20.71
C PRO A 58 -11.35 -0.19 20.27
N ILE A 59 -11.35 -0.78 19.07
CA ILE A 59 -12.45 -1.63 18.61
C ILE A 59 -12.50 -2.94 19.42
N LEU A 60 -11.38 -3.62 19.59
CA LEU A 60 -11.30 -4.84 20.41
C LEU A 60 -11.66 -4.58 21.86
N HIS A 61 -11.23 -3.43 22.43
CA HIS A 61 -11.66 -3.00 23.76
C HIS A 61 -13.19 -2.89 23.87
N LYS A 62 -13.84 -2.22 22.91
CA LYS A 62 -15.30 -2.06 22.89
C LYS A 62 -16.04 -3.40 22.75
N ILE A 63 -15.55 -4.31 21.89
CA ILE A 63 -16.12 -5.65 21.72
C ILE A 63 -16.01 -6.42 23.04
N GLU A 64 -14.84 -6.40 23.69
CA GLU A 64 -14.59 -7.10 24.95
C GLU A 64 -15.46 -6.57 26.09
N VAL A 65 -15.55 -5.26 26.27
CA VAL A 65 -16.34 -4.62 27.32
C VAL A 65 -17.85 -4.84 27.13
N ARG A 66 -18.33 -4.75 25.86
CA ARG A 66 -19.76 -4.90 25.54
C ARG A 66 -20.20 -6.34 25.36
N LYS A 67 -19.25 -7.30 25.31
CA LYS A 67 -19.50 -8.73 25.00
C LYS A 67 -20.37 -8.90 23.74
N SER A 68 -19.96 -8.22 22.66
CA SER A 68 -20.69 -8.25 21.39
C SER A 68 -20.67 -9.64 20.76
N GLU A 69 -21.86 -10.16 20.38
CA GLU A 69 -22.02 -11.48 19.73
C GLU A 69 -22.47 -11.34 18.25
N HIS A 70 -22.34 -10.16 17.65
CA HIS A 70 -22.78 -9.87 16.28
C HIS A 70 -21.68 -9.16 15.49
N VAL A 71 -21.87 -9.02 14.20
CA VAL A 71 -20.97 -8.23 13.35
C VAL A 71 -21.03 -6.77 13.78
N ASN A 72 -20.01 -6.37 14.50
CA ASN A 72 -19.86 -5.05 15.11
C ASN A 72 -19.05 -4.12 14.20
N THR A 73 -18.08 -4.67 13.45
CA THR A 73 -17.09 -3.88 12.72
C THR A 73 -16.88 -4.40 11.31
N LEU A 74 -16.87 -3.48 10.35
CA LEU A 74 -16.47 -3.73 8.97
C LEU A 74 -15.20 -2.92 8.65
N ILE A 75 -14.16 -3.61 8.20
CA ILE A 75 -12.91 -3.01 7.71
C ILE A 75 -12.81 -3.25 6.21
N LEU A 76 -12.72 -2.20 5.42
CA LEU A 76 -12.47 -2.29 3.98
C LEU A 76 -10.98 -2.08 3.71
N ALA A 77 -10.39 -3.01 2.97
CA ALA A 77 -8.99 -3.00 2.55
C ALA A 77 -8.87 -3.14 1.02
N PRO A 78 -7.90 -2.46 0.36
CA PRO A 78 -7.76 -2.48 -1.09
C PRO A 78 -7.38 -3.85 -1.67
N THR A 79 -6.66 -4.67 -0.90
CA THR A 79 -6.10 -5.93 -1.38
C THR A 79 -6.36 -7.07 -0.42
N ARG A 80 -6.34 -8.29 -0.98
CA ARG A 80 -6.45 -9.54 -0.23
C ARG A 80 -5.32 -9.67 0.82
N GLU A 81 -4.11 -9.34 0.41
CA GLU A 81 -2.92 -9.43 1.26
C GLU A 81 -3.06 -8.57 2.51
N LEU A 82 -3.54 -7.32 2.33
CA LEU A 82 -3.78 -6.42 3.47
C LEU A 82 -4.95 -6.93 4.33
N ALA A 83 -6.02 -7.42 3.72
CA ALA A 83 -7.14 -7.99 4.48
C ALA A 83 -6.70 -9.17 5.36
N LEU A 84 -5.89 -10.09 4.81
CA LEU A 84 -5.31 -11.20 5.56
C LEU A 84 -4.36 -10.73 6.66
N GLN A 85 -3.52 -9.73 6.38
CA GLN A 85 -2.60 -9.18 7.37
C GLN A 85 -3.34 -8.54 8.56
N ILE A 86 -4.41 -7.79 8.28
CA ILE A 86 -5.26 -7.20 9.33
C ILE A 86 -5.93 -8.30 10.15
N ASP A 87 -6.49 -9.33 9.50
CA ASP A 87 -7.13 -10.46 10.16
C ASP A 87 -6.14 -11.22 11.08
N GLN A 88 -4.93 -11.50 10.60
CA GLN A 88 -3.86 -12.09 11.42
C GLN A 88 -3.48 -11.22 12.60
N GLN A 89 -3.43 -9.90 12.44
CA GLN A 89 -3.15 -8.98 13.54
C GLN A 89 -4.29 -8.97 14.57
N ILE A 90 -5.54 -9.06 14.13
CA ILE A 90 -6.70 -9.21 15.02
C ILE A 90 -6.55 -10.50 15.84
N MET A 91 -6.25 -11.64 15.19
CA MET A 91 -6.06 -12.92 15.89
C MET A 91 -4.97 -12.85 16.96
N GLY A 92 -3.87 -12.15 16.70
CA GLY A 92 -2.80 -11.94 17.68
C GLY A 92 -3.25 -11.07 18.86
N LEU A 93 -3.79 -9.87 18.57
CA LEU A 93 -4.23 -8.93 19.61
C LEU A 93 -5.40 -9.45 20.43
N ALA A 94 -6.31 -10.21 19.81
CA ALA A 94 -7.51 -10.74 20.45
C ALA A 94 -7.32 -12.13 21.07
N TYR A 95 -6.10 -12.65 21.12
CA TYR A 95 -5.83 -14.03 21.56
C TYR A 95 -6.42 -14.36 22.95
N PHE A 96 -6.38 -13.43 23.89
CA PHE A 96 -6.93 -13.59 25.24
C PHE A 96 -8.38 -13.09 25.36
N THR A 97 -8.91 -12.40 24.31
CA THR A 97 -10.29 -11.93 24.28
C THR A 97 -11.18 -12.93 23.55
N GLY A 98 -12.49 -12.77 23.63
CA GLY A 98 -13.43 -13.60 22.86
C GLY A 98 -13.72 -13.06 21.45
N ALA A 99 -13.03 -12.01 20.98
CA ALA A 99 -13.33 -11.38 19.70
C ALA A 99 -12.88 -12.25 18.53
N THR A 100 -13.76 -12.37 17.53
CA THR A 100 -13.57 -13.20 16.34
C THR A 100 -13.55 -12.34 15.06
N SER A 101 -12.78 -12.76 14.07
CA SER A 101 -12.69 -12.06 12.80
C SER A 101 -12.68 -13.01 11.61
N ILE A 102 -12.95 -12.46 10.43
CA ILE A 102 -12.78 -13.16 9.15
C ILE A 102 -12.37 -12.22 8.03
N ALA A 103 -11.42 -12.68 7.21
CA ALA A 103 -11.04 -12.01 5.98
C ALA A 103 -11.91 -12.47 4.80
N VAL A 104 -12.56 -11.51 4.11
CA VAL A 104 -13.48 -11.71 2.98
C VAL A 104 -12.90 -11.11 1.70
N TYR A 105 -12.35 -11.96 0.82
CA TYR A 105 -11.64 -11.52 -0.38
C TYR A 105 -11.88 -12.46 -1.57
N GLY A 106 -11.65 -11.97 -2.78
CA GLY A 106 -11.79 -12.72 -4.01
C GLY A 106 -10.53 -13.49 -4.41
N GLY A 107 -10.59 -14.28 -5.47
CA GLY A 107 -9.46 -15.00 -6.07
C GLY A 107 -9.21 -16.41 -5.53
N GLY A 108 -10.14 -16.96 -4.76
CA GLY A 108 -10.13 -18.36 -4.33
C GLY A 108 -11.16 -19.23 -5.08
N ASP A 109 -11.13 -20.53 -4.82
CA ASP A 109 -12.11 -21.49 -5.28
C ASP A 109 -13.48 -21.31 -4.59
N GLY A 110 -14.47 -22.07 -5.03
CA GLY A 110 -15.82 -22.04 -4.45
C GLY A 110 -15.87 -22.42 -2.96
N MET A 111 -14.91 -23.24 -2.48
CA MET A 111 -14.82 -23.63 -1.08
C MET A 111 -14.50 -22.43 -0.18
N GLY A 112 -13.60 -21.55 -0.58
CA GLY A 112 -13.31 -20.32 0.17
C GLY A 112 -14.53 -19.41 0.30
N TYR A 113 -15.40 -19.36 -0.71
CA TYR A 113 -16.65 -18.59 -0.66
C TYR A 113 -17.63 -19.16 0.39
N GLU A 114 -17.84 -20.47 0.41
CA GLU A 114 -18.76 -21.11 1.35
C GLU A 114 -18.21 -21.06 2.80
N GLN A 115 -16.90 -21.15 3.00
CA GLN A 115 -16.28 -20.96 4.32
C GLN A 115 -16.51 -19.55 4.86
N GLN A 116 -16.28 -18.50 4.03
CA GLN A 116 -16.55 -17.12 4.40
C GLN A 116 -18.02 -16.93 4.80
N LYS A 117 -18.94 -17.46 3.99
CA LYS A 117 -20.38 -17.39 4.24
C LYS A 117 -20.80 -18.14 5.51
N ARG A 118 -20.17 -19.26 5.81
CA ARG A 118 -20.43 -20.04 7.03
C ARG A 118 -19.95 -19.27 8.26
N ALA A 119 -18.72 -18.77 8.28
CA ALA A 119 -18.16 -18.03 9.41
C ALA A 119 -18.99 -16.78 9.75
N ILE A 120 -19.44 -16.04 8.72
CA ILE A 120 -20.30 -14.86 8.94
C ILE A 120 -21.64 -15.25 9.53
N ARG A 121 -22.22 -16.39 9.12
CA ARG A 121 -23.50 -16.88 9.66
C ARG A 121 -23.37 -17.42 11.09
N GLU A 122 -22.22 -17.99 11.43
CA GLU A 122 -21.91 -18.48 12.79
C GLU A 122 -21.68 -17.35 13.79
N GLY A 123 -21.50 -16.11 13.30
CA GLY A 123 -21.32 -14.89 14.07
C GLY A 123 -19.86 -14.57 14.31
N VAL A 124 -19.34 -13.58 13.57
CA VAL A 124 -18.03 -12.98 13.81
C VAL A 124 -18.22 -11.53 14.23
N ASN A 125 -17.32 -10.99 15.03
CA ASN A 125 -17.39 -9.60 15.46
C ASN A 125 -16.85 -8.65 14.39
N ILE A 126 -15.78 -9.05 13.67
CA ILE A 126 -15.08 -8.20 12.72
C ILE A 126 -15.02 -8.87 11.36
N ILE A 127 -15.43 -8.16 10.32
CA ILE A 127 -15.24 -8.55 8.92
C ILE A 127 -14.18 -7.64 8.30
N VAL A 128 -13.11 -8.23 7.76
CA VAL A 128 -12.09 -7.51 6.98
C VAL A 128 -12.27 -7.87 5.52
N ALA A 129 -12.63 -6.91 4.66
CA ALA A 129 -13.08 -7.24 3.31
C ALA A 129 -12.42 -6.42 2.21
N THR A 130 -12.25 -7.05 1.03
CA THR A 130 -12.05 -6.31 -0.21
C THR A 130 -13.41 -5.93 -0.82
N PRO A 131 -13.59 -4.70 -1.36
CA PRO A 131 -14.90 -4.18 -1.76
C PRO A 131 -15.68 -5.11 -2.71
N GLY A 132 -15.08 -5.55 -3.81
CA GLY A 132 -15.77 -6.36 -4.80
C GLY A 132 -16.29 -7.70 -4.27
N ARG A 133 -15.52 -8.39 -3.39
CA ARG A 133 -15.95 -9.67 -2.80
C ARG A 133 -17.06 -9.47 -1.78
N LEU A 134 -16.97 -8.41 -0.98
CA LEU A 134 -18.02 -8.08 -0.03
C LEU A 134 -19.35 -7.82 -0.74
N ILE A 135 -19.36 -7.04 -1.82
CA ILE A 135 -20.56 -6.79 -2.62
C ILE A 135 -21.17 -8.11 -3.13
N ALA A 136 -20.35 -9.05 -3.63
CA ALA A 136 -20.82 -10.34 -4.09
C ALA A 136 -21.55 -11.13 -2.97
N HIS A 137 -21.05 -11.07 -1.75
CA HIS A 137 -21.73 -11.66 -0.59
C HIS A 137 -22.99 -10.90 -0.20
N MET A 138 -22.96 -9.57 -0.15
CA MET A 138 -24.13 -8.73 0.22
C MET A 138 -25.30 -8.92 -0.74
N THR A 139 -25.04 -9.02 -2.04
CA THR A 139 -26.07 -9.27 -3.06
C THR A 139 -26.69 -10.66 -2.96
N SER A 140 -26.04 -11.62 -2.31
CA SER A 140 -26.62 -12.94 -2.04
C SER A 140 -27.64 -12.95 -0.88
N GLY A 141 -27.87 -11.80 -0.22
CA GLY A 141 -28.94 -11.58 0.77
C GLY A 141 -28.73 -12.22 2.15
N LYS A 142 -27.47 -12.50 2.56
CA LYS A 142 -27.19 -13.27 3.78
C LYS A 142 -26.35 -12.56 4.83
N PHE A 143 -26.20 -11.24 4.71
CA PHE A 143 -25.45 -10.42 5.67
C PHE A 143 -26.39 -9.53 6.45
N ASP A 144 -26.32 -9.61 7.77
CA ASP A 144 -27.01 -8.68 8.65
C ASP A 144 -26.00 -7.69 9.25
N PHE A 145 -26.02 -6.47 8.73
CA PHE A 145 -25.25 -5.35 9.26
C PHE A 145 -26.07 -4.40 10.13
N SER A 146 -27.30 -4.76 10.51
CA SER A 146 -28.20 -3.87 11.26
C SER A 146 -27.62 -3.38 12.59
N LYS A 147 -26.70 -4.14 13.15
CA LYS A 147 -26.02 -3.83 14.41
C LYS A 147 -24.57 -3.38 14.25
N LEU A 148 -24.14 -3.03 13.01
CA LEU A 148 -22.79 -2.56 12.76
C LEU A 148 -22.55 -1.21 13.45
N GLU A 149 -21.52 -1.14 14.26
CA GLU A 149 -21.16 0.07 15.02
C GLU A 149 -19.98 0.83 14.39
N HIS A 150 -19.09 0.13 13.65
CA HIS A 150 -17.86 0.71 13.15
C HIS A 150 -17.61 0.36 11.68
N LEU A 151 -17.30 1.39 10.87
CA LEU A 151 -16.79 1.24 9.50
C LEU A 151 -15.39 1.84 9.43
N ILE A 152 -14.42 1.03 9.01
CA ILE A 152 -13.04 1.46 8.80
C ILE A 152 -12.69 1.33 7.31
N LEU A 153 -12.16 2.41 6.72
CA LEU A 153 -11.55 2.41 5.40
C LEU A 153 -10.03 2.49 5.59
N ASP A 154 -9.33 1.37 5.39
CA ASP A 154 -7.86 1.35 5.47
C ASP A 154 -7.23 1.45 4.07
N GLU A 155 -6.15 2.21 3.93
CA GLU A 155 -5.54 2.60 2.66
C GLU A 155 -6.60 3.14 1.66
N ALA A 156 -7.42 4.11 2.11
CA ALA A 156 -8.52 4.65 1.31
C ALA A 156 -8.06 5.25 -0.02
N ASP A 157 -6.92 5.93 -0.06
CA ASP A 157 -6.30 6.45 -1.28
C ASP A 157 -6.07 5.34 -2.31
N ARG A 158 -5.54 4.21 -1.88
CA ARG A 158 -5.30 3.06 -2.74
C ARG A 158 -6.61 2.43 -3.25
N MET A 159 -7.63 2.34 -2.42
CA MET A 159 -8.94 1.87 -2.89
C MET A 159 -9.48 2.75 -4.02
N LEU A 160 -9.32 4.07 -3.92
CA LEU A 160 -9.76 4.98 -4.99
C LEU A 160 -8.90 4.88 -6.25
N ASP A 161 -7.58 4.71 -6.13
CA ASP A 161 -6.67 4.48 -7.26
C ASP A 161 -7.02 3.19 -8.03
N MET A 162 -7.51 2.18 -7.32
CA MET A 162 -8.00 0.92 -7.90
C MET A 162 -9.42 1.03 -8.47
N GLY A 163 -10.08 2.17 -8.35
CA GLY A 163 -11.41 2.42 -8.89
C GLY A 163 -12.58 1.99 -8.02
N PHE A 164 -12.37 1.65 -6.74
CA PHE A 164 -13.42 1.17 -5.84
C PHE A 164 -14.32 2.26 -5.25
N TYR A 165 -14.29 3.49 -5.79
CA TYR A 165 -15.10 4.60 -5.27
C TYR A 165 -16.60 4.25 -5.21
N GLU A 166 -17.17 3.81 -6.32
CA GLU A 166 -18.59 3.44 -6.42
C GLU A 166 -18.92 2.19 -5.60
N ASP A 167 -17.98 1.25 -5.52
CA ASP A 167 -18.14 0.04 -4.70
C ASP A 167 -18.21 0.39 -3.21
N ILE A 168 -17.38 1.31 -2.74
CA ILE A 168 -17.40 1.79 -1.35
C ILE A 168 -18.75 2.45 -1.04
N LEU A 169 -19.22 3.36 -1.90
CA LEU A 169 -20.52 4.02 -1.69
C LEU A 169 -21.68 3.01 -1.71
N ARG A 170 -21.62 2.02 -2.60
CA ARG A 170 -22.60 0.94 -2.66
C ARG A 170 -22.61 0.12 -1.37
N ILE A 171 -21.45 -0.27 -0.84
CA ILE A 171 -21.35 -0.98 0.45
C ILE A 171 -21.99 -0.12 1.55
N ILE A 172 -21.62 1.15 1.64
CA ILE A 172 -22.11 2.08 2.65
C ILE A 172 -23.66 2.19 2.63
N SER A 173 -24.29 2.11 1.45
CA SER A 173 -25.75 2.16 1.33
C SER A 173 -26.48 0.98 2.00
N TYR A 174 -25.80 -0.11 2.30
CA TYR A 174 -26.36 -1.27 3.03
C TYR A 174 -26.13 -1.20 4.54
N LEU A 175 -25.32 -0.24 5.01
CA LEU A 175 -24.94 -0.13 6.43
C LEU A 175 -25.90 0.79 7.20
N PRO A 176 -26.08 0.59 8.52
CA PRO A 176 -26.88 1.48 9.34
C PRO A 176 -26.33 2.91 9.33
N ALA A 177 -27.24 3.91 9.34
CA ALA A 177 -26.85 5.32 9.31
C ALA A 177 -26.06 5.74 10.56
N LYS A 178 -26.45 5.21 11.73
CA LYS A 178 -25.75 5.49 12.99
C LYS A 178 -24.61 4.49 13.17
N ARG A 179 -23.39 4.94 12.93
CA ARG A 179 -22.14 4.20 13.12
C ARG A 179 -20.98 5.17 13.23
N GLN A 180 -19.88 4.75 13.80
CA GLN A 180 -18.61 5.47 13.75
C GLN A 180 -17.88 5.15 12.44
N ASN A 181 -17.36 6.17 11.75
CA ASN A 181 -16.60 5.99 10.51
C ASN A 181 -15.15 6.43 10.72
N LEU A 182 -14.21 5.57 10.36
CA LEU A 182 -12.78 5.82 10.48
C LEU A 182 -12.14 5.72 9.09
N LEU A 183 -11.50 6.78 8.63
CA LEU A 183 -10.81 6.82 7.34
C LEU A 183 -9.30 6.94 7.57
N PHE A 184 -8.58 5.91 7.19
CA PHE A 184 -7.12 5.85 7.21
C PHE A 184 -6.58 5.92 5.79
N SER A 185 -5.65 6.83 5.56
CA SER A 185 -5.03 7.04 4.25
C SER A 185 -3.58 7.45 4.42
N ALA A 186 -2.73 7.20 3.43
CA ALA A 186 -1.40 7.78 3.41
C ALA A 186 -1.42 9.20 2.83
N THR A 187 -2.37 9.47 1.92
CA THR A 187 -2.49 10.74 1.20
C THR A 187 -3.92 11.29 1.25
N MET A 188 -4.06 12.61 1.05
CA MET A 188 -5.37 13.29 1.08
C MET A 188 -5.69 14.06 -0.21
N PRO A 189 -5.70 13.40 -1.39
CA PRO A 189 -6.06 14.06 -2.64
C PRO A 189 -7.54 14.49 -2.63
N PRO A 190 -7.96 15.39 -3.55
CA PRO A 190 -9.34 15.91 -3.59
C PRO A 190 -10.44 14.84 -3.61
N LYS A 191 -10.18 13.68 -4.25
CA LYS A 191 -11.14 12.56 -4.29
C LYS A 191 -11.35 11.93 -2.91
N ILE A 192 -10.28 11.77 -2.10
CA ILE A 192 -10.39 11.26 -0.72
C ILE A 192 -11.13 12.27 0.15
N ARG A 193 -10.83 13.57 0.02
CA ARG A 193 -11.57 14.60 0.75
C ARG A 193 -13.06 14.63 0.39
N SER A 194 -13.40 14.36 -0.88
CA SER A 194 -14.79 14.24 -1.33
C SER A 194 -15.48 13.03 -0.70
N LEU A 195 -14.82 11.87 -0.69
CA LEU A 195 -15.34 10.66 -0.04
C LEU A 195 -15.54 10.89 1.46
N ALA A 196 -14.54 11.44 2.14
CA ALA A 196 -14.61 11.76 3.56
C ALA A 196 -15.81 12.63 3.92
N LYS A 197 -16.07 13.70 3.13
CA LYS A 197 -17.23 14.58 3.33
C LYS A 197 -18.59 13.88 3.17
N GLN A 198 -18.65 12.80 2.40
CA GLN A 198 -19.90 12.05 2.19
C GLN A 198 -20.18 11.05 3.30
N ILE A 199 -19.15 10.52 3.94
CA ILE A 199 -19.28 9.36 4.84
C ILE A 199 -19.01 9.67 6.31
N LEU A 200 -18.28 10.77 6.62
CA LEU A 200 -17.93 11.14 8.00
C LEU A 200 -18.76 12.31 8.50
N HIS A 201 -19.04 12.30 9.81
CA HIS A 201 -19.77 13.35 10.52
C HIS A 201 -18.84 14.03 11.53
N ASP A 202 -18.53 15.31 11.29
CA ASP A 202 -17.66 16.12 12.17
C ASP A 202 -16.38 15.39 12.61
N PRO A 203 -15.56 14.87 11.65
CA PRO A 203 -14.43 14.03 11.98
C PRO A 203 -13.30 14.81 12.63
N THR A 204 -12.63 14.19 13.59
CA THR A 204 -11.32 14.66 14.05
C THR A 204 -10.30 14.38 12.94
N GLU A 205 -9.51 15.35 12.53
CA GLU A 205 -8.44 15.17 11.56
C GLU A 205 -7.09 15.02 12.28
N ILE A 206 -6.41 13.90 12.05
CA ILE A 206 -5.05 13.64 12.52
C ILE A 206 -4.14 13.55 11.30
N ASN A 207 -3.15 14.43 11.24
CA ASN A 207 -2.15 14.43 10.19
C ASN A 207 -0.77 14.18 10.83
N ILE A 208 -0.28 12.96 10.69
CA ILE A 208 1.11 12.67 11.02
C ILE A 208 1.95 13.04 9.80
N ALA A 209 2.81 14.01 9.97
CA ALA A 209 3.70 14.47 8.89
C ALA A 209 4.35 13.27 8.18
N ILE A 210 4.41 13.35 6.85
CA ILE A 210 5.08 12.33 6.04
C ILE A 210 6.48 12.17 6.60
N SER A 211 6.75 11.03 7.21
CA SER A 211 8.08 10.76 7.76
C SER A 211 9.05 10.76 6.58
N LYS A 212 10.14 11.49 6.72
CA LYS A 212 11.29 11.30 5.82
C LYS A 212 11.67 9.83 5.83
N PRO A 213 12.27 9.30 4.75
CA PRO A 213 12.86 7.97 4.83
C PRO A 213 13.71 7.86 6.09
N SER A 214 13.67 6.70 6.74
CA SER A 214 14.46 6.46 7.97
C SER A 214 15.92 6.87 7.76
N ASP A 215 16.52 7.49 8.76
CA ASP A 215 17.95 7.90 8.74
C ASP A 215 18.91 6.72 8.47
N GLY A 216 18.46 5.48 8.69
CA GLY A 216 19.19 4.25 8.34
C GLY A 216 19.22 3.90 6.85
N ILE A 217 18.54 4.67 5.97
CA ILE A 217 18.50 4.39 4.53
C ILE A 217 19.53 5.25 3.79
N LYS A 218 20.55 4.61 3.23
CA LYS A 218 21.47 5.26 2.29
C LYS A 218 20.77 5.47 0.97
N GLN A 219 20.43 6.71 0.62
CA GLN A 219 19.74 7.08 -0.60
C GLN A 219 20.72 7.58 -1.65
N GLN A 220 20.69 7.02 -2.84
CA GLN A 220 21.57 7.36 -3.96
C GLN A 220 20.79 7.38 -5.27
N ALA A 221 21.29 8.13 -6.27
CA ALA A 221 20.68 8.19 -7.58
C ALA A 221 21.71 8.12 -8.70
N TYR A 222 21.36 7.47 -9.80
CA TYR A 222 22.11 7.50 -11.06
C TYR A 222 21.37 8.31 -12.10
N LEU A 223 22.09 9.21 -12.77
CA LEU A 223 21.63 9.87 -13.98
C LEU A 223 21.92 8.94 -15.16
N VAL A 224 20.88 8.41 -15.79
CA VAL A 224 21.04 7.30 -16.75
C VAL A 224 19.98 7.35 -17.86
N TYR A 225 20.37 7.02 -19.09
CA TYR A 225 19.42 6.86 -20.19
C TYR A 225 18.69 5.51 -20.09
N ASP A 226 17.48 5.43 -20.65
CA ASP A 226 16.63 4.23 -20.54
C ASP A 226 17.32 2.96 -21.09
N GLU A 227 18.18 3.10 -22.08
CA GLU A 227 18.94 2.02 -22.72
C GLU A 227 20.03 1.44 -21.81
N GLN A 228 20.55 2.24 -20.89
CA GLN A 228 21.63 1.86 -19.97
C GLN A 228 21.12 1.16 -18.69
N LYS A 229 19.85 1.39 -18.31
CA LYS A 229 19.29 0.96 -17.02
C LYS A 229 19.44 -0.54 -16.75
N THR A 230 19.20 -1.37 -17.76
CA THR A 230 19.25 -2.84 -17.57
C THR A 230 20.66 -3.33 -17.30
N GLU A 231 21.66 -2.82 -18.03
CA GLU A 231 23.07 -3.19 -17.79
C GLU A 231 23.56 -2.64 -16.44
N LEU A 232 23.13 -1.42 -16.08
CA LEU A 232 23.47 -0.85 -14.78
C LEU A 232 22.94 -1.72 -13.61
N ILE A 233 21.70 -2.26 -13.71
CA ILE A 233 21.20 -3.19 -12.70
C ILE A 233 22.07 -4.44 -12.62
N LYS A 234 22.45 -5.02 -13.77
CA LYS A 234 23.32 -6.21 -13.78
C LYS A 234 24.66 -5.94 -13.10
N THR A 235 25.23 -4.76 -13.33
CA THR A 235 26.47 -4.33 -12.67
C THR A 235 26.28 -4.13 -11.16
N ILE A 236 25.19 -3.48 -10.73
CA ILE A 236 24.90 -3.31 -9.29
C ILE A 236 24.67 -4.66 -8.61
N LEU A 237 23.95 -5.58 -9.24
CA LEU A 237 23.65 -6.90 -8.68
C LEU A 237 24.82 -7.91 -8.79
N SER A 238 25.92 -7.58 -9.45
CA SER A 238 27.16 -8.35 -9.39
C SER A 238 27.94 -8.16 -8.08
N ASP A 239 27.55 -7.18 -7.27
CA ASP A 239 28.05 -7.00 -5.91
C ASP A 239 27.30 -7.92 -4.95
N ASP A 240 27.99 -8.93 -4.40
CA ASP A 240 27.45 -9.92 -3.47
C ASP A 240 26.99 -9.33 -2.12
N SER A 241 27.15 -8.03 -1.91
CA SER A 241 26.71 -7.35 -0.69
C SER A 241 25.18 -7.29 -0.54
N TYR A 242 24.41 -7.48 -1.62
CA TYR A 242 22.96 -7.37 -1.61
C TYR A 242 22.29 -8.75 -1.64
N SER A 243 21.80 -9.19 -0.48
CA SER A 243 21.20 -10.51 -0.32
C SER A 243 19.70 -10.59 -0.62
N SER A 244 18.99 -9.46 -0.58
CA SER A 244 17.53 -9.36 -0.82
C SER A 244 17.22 -8.03 -1.47
N VAL A 245 16.74 -8.04 -2.71
CA VAL A 245 16.57 -6.86 -3.56
C VAL A 245 15.15 -6.75 -4.08
N ILE A 246 14.58 -5.54 -3.99
CA ILE A 246 13.32 -5.22 -4.69
C ILE A 246 13.61 -4.16 -5.78
N ILE A 247 13.12 -4.42 -6.99
CA ILE A 247 13.20 -3.50 -8.12
C ILE A 247 11.80 -3.05 -8.52
N PHE A 248 11.54 -1.74 -8.42
CA PHE A 248 10.29 -1.12 -8.81
C PHE A 248 10.34 -0.58 -10.23
N ALA A 249 9.45 -1.03 -11.10
CA ALA A 249 9.26 -0.51 -12.45
C ALA A 249 7.82 -0.07 -12.69
N SER A 250 7.63 0.95 -13.52
CA SER A 250 6.33 1.60 -13.75
C SER A 250 5.33 0.76 -14.53
N LYS A 251 5.79 -0.25 -15.31
CA LYS A 251 4.96 -1.04 -16.22
C LYS A 251 5.27 -2.52 -16.13
N LYS A 252 4.21 -3.35 -16.20
CA LYS A 252 4.34 -4.81 -16.18
C LYS A 252 5.20 -5.38 -17.31
N GLU A 253 5.20 -4.73 -18.49
CA GLU A 253 6.03 -5.14 -19.61
C GLU A 253 7.53 -4.95 -19.30
N ILE A 254 7.88 -3.87 -18.59
CA ILE A 254 9.25 -3.63 -18.13
C ILE A 254 9.63 -4.67 -17.08
N VAL A 255 8.72 -4.96 -16.14
CA VAL A 255 8.91 -5.98 -15.09
C VAL A 255 9.24 -7.33 -15.74
N LYS A 256 8.40 -7.81 -16.67
CA LYS A 256 8.60 -9.10 -17.37
C LYS A 256 9.93 -9.14 -18.12
N ARG A 257 10.24 -8.09 -18.91
CA ARG A 257 11.48 -8.00 -19.68
C ARG A 257 12.71 -8.00 -18.78
N LEU A 258 12.71 -7.16 -17.74
CA LEU A 258 13.84 -7.04 -16.83
C LEU A 258 14.09 -8.35 -16.07
N THR A 259 13.03 -8.99 -15.56
CA THR A 259 13.14 -10.29 -14.90
C THR A 259 13.80 -11.33 -15.81
N HIS A 260 13.35 -11.42 -17.07
CA HIS A 260 13.92 -12.34 -18.04
C HIS A 260 15.42 -12.07 -18.32
N GLU A 261 15.81 -10.80 -18.45
CA GLU A 261 17.22 -10.42 -18.64
C GLU A 261 18.10 -10.75 -17.43
N LEU A 262 17.57 -10.63 -16.22
CA LEU A 262 18.27 -10.99 -14.99
C LEU A 262 18.45 -12.53 -14.89
N GLN A 263 17.39 -13.29 -15.17
CA GLN A 263 17.41 -14.75 -15.20
C GLN A 263 18.41 -15.30 -16.22
N LYS A 264 18.54 -14.70 -17.41
CA LYS A 264 19.55 -15.07 -18.40
C LYS A 264 20.99 -14.92 -17.88
N LYS A 265 21.21 -14.06 -16.91
CA LYS A 265 22.52 -13.87 -16.25
C LYS A 265 22.71 -14.77 -15.01
N GLY A 266 21.78 -15.69 -14.77
CA GLY A 266 21.83 -16.59 -13.62
C GLY A 266 21.38 -15.97 -12.29
N ILE A 267 20.80 -14.75 -12.31
CA ILE A 267 20.28 -14.10 -11.11
C ILE A 267 18.92 -14.70 -10.77
N ALA A 268 18.74 -15.15 -9.52
CA ALA A 268 17.46 -15.66 -9.02
C ALA A 268 16.45 -14.51 -8.87
N ALA A 269 15.75 -14.18 -9.95
CA ALA A 269 14.78 -13.08 -10.04
C ALA A 269 13.40 -13.61 -10.44
N GLU A 270 12.33 -13.08 -9.85
CA GLU A 270 10.95 -13.32 -10.27
C GLU A 270 10.16 -12.03 -10.42
N ALA A 271 9.18 -12.06 -11.35
CA ALA A 271 8.30 -10.95 -11.63
C ALA A 271 7.09 -10.94 -10.68
N PHE A 272 6.67 -9.72 -10.25
CA PHE A 272 5.47 -9.55 -9.45
C PHE A 272 4.60 -8.41 -10.01
N HIS A 273 3.47 -8.76 -10.58
CA HIS A 273 2.56 -7.80 -11.25
C HIS A 273 1.10 -8.27 -11.21
N SER A 274 0.19 -7.41 -11.67
CA SER A 274 -1.25 -7.65 -11.61
C SER A 274 -1.76 -8.86 -12.41
N ASP A 275 -1.02 -9.31 -13.44
CA ASP A 275 -1.42 -10.45 -14.29
C ASP A 275 -1.14 -11.81 -13.63
N LEU A 276 -0.37 -11.87 -12.53
CA LEU A 276 -0.15 -13.11 -11.80
C LEU A 276 -1.43 -13.54 -11.09
N GLU A 277 -1.75 -14.81 -11.17
CA GLU A 277 -2.78 -15.41 -10.34
C GLU A 277 -2.38 -15.38 -8.86
N GLN A 278 -3.36 -15.47 -7.99
CA GLN A 278 -3.13 -15.32 -6.55
C GLN A 278 -2.18 -16.37 -5.98
N THR A 279 -2.35 -17.62 -6.40
CA THR A 279 -1.45 -18.74 -6.02
C THR A 279 0.00 -18.46 -6.42
N GLN A 280 0.21 -17.93 -7.63
CA GLN A 280 1.53 -17.55 -8.13
C GLN A 280 2.14 -16.40 -7.30
N ARG A 281 1.33 -15.40 -6.92
CA ARG A 281 1.79 -14.30 -6.06
C ARG A 281 2.24 -14.81 -4.69
N GLU A 282 1.45 -15.70 -4.09
CA GLU A 282 1.80 -16.32 -2.80
C GLU A 282 3.08 -17.15 -2.90
N GLU A 283 3.24 -17.92 -3.96
CA GLU A 283 4.45 -18.72 -4.20
C GLU A 283 5.69 -17.83 -4.33
N VAL A 284 5.63 -16.77 -5.17
CA VAL A 284 6.73 -15.83 -5.36
C VAL A 284 7.09 -15.16 -4.02
N MET A 285 6.10 -14.72 -3.27
CA MET A 285 6.32 -14.10 -1.98
C MET A 285 6.92 -15.05 -0.95
N ASN A 286 6.48 -16.31 -0.91
CA ASN A 286 7.04 -17.31 -0.01
C ASN A 286 8.49 -17.65 -0.37
N LYS A 287 8.84 -17.71 -1.65
CA LYS A 287 10.22 -17.87 -2.11
C LYS A 287 11.09 -16.68 -1.68
N PHE A 288 10.57 -15.45 -1.81
CA PHE A 288 11.29 -14.24 -1.46
C PHE A 288 11.49 -14.11 0.06
N LYS A 289 10.45 -14.31 0.86
CA LYS A 289 10.51 -14.34 2.34
C LYS A 289 11.46 -15.45 2.84
N GLY A 290 11.43 -16.60 2.21
CA GLY A 290 12.28 -17.75 2.54
C GLY A 290 13.70 -17.64 2.00
N LYS A 291 14.12 -16.47 1.43
CA LYS A 291 15.46 -16.23 0.85
C LYS A 291 15.87 -17.21 -0.26
N ARG A 292 14.90 -17.90 -0.88
CA ARG A 292 15.10 -18.74 -2.06
C ARG A 292 15.09 -17.96 -3.38
N LEU A 293 14.69 -16.70 -3.29
CA LEU A 293 14.66 -15.71 -4.35
C LEU A 293 15.41 -14.47 -3.85
N SER A 294 16.43 -14.01 -4.58
CA SER A 294 17.24 -12.85 -4.18
C SER A 294 16.70 -11.55 -4.73
N VAL A 295 16.04 -11.56 -5.89
CA VAL A 295 15.55 -10.35 -6.57
C VAL A 295 14.07 -10.46 -6.91
N LEU A 296 13.29 -9.52 -6.39
CA LEU A 296 11.87 -9.38 -6.73
C LEU A 296 11.69 -8.14 -7.63
N VAL A 297 11.22 -8.33 -8.85
CA VAL A 297 10.95 -7.23 -9.79
C VAL A 297 9.46 -7.01 -9.90
N GLY A 298 8.97 -5.79 -9.63
CA GLY A 298 7.53 -5.58 -9.74
C GLY A 298 7.09 -4.13 -9.89
N THR A 299 5.79 -3.98 -10.04
CA THR A 299 5.12 -2.67 -10.03
C THR A 299 4.80 -2.25 -8.58
N ASP A 300 4.19 -1.09 -8.39
CA ASP A 300 3.76 -0.59 -7.07
C ASP A 300 2.79 -1.53 -6.33
N VAL A 301 2.31 -2.61 -6.97
CA VAL A 301 1.59 -3.70 -6.29
C VAL A 301 2.45 -4.32 -5.17
N ILE A 302 3.80 -4.31 -5.30
CA ILE A 302 4.72 -4.77 -4.24
C ILE A 302 4.85 -3.75 -3.10
N SER A 303 4.81 -2.44 -3.41
CA SER A 303 5.14 -1.40 -2.41
C SER A 303 4.15 -1.35 -1.25
N ARG A 304 2.95 -1.86 -1.45
CA ARG A 304 1.82 -1.70 -0.54
C ARG A 304 1.27 -3.06 -0.13
N GLY A 305 1.26 -3.34 1.18
CA GLY A 305 0.69 -4.56 1.74
C GLY A 305 1.62 -5.77 1.81
N ILE A 306 2.92 -5.63 1.53
CA ILE A 306 3.90 -6.69 1.71
C ILE A 306 4.77 -6.38 2.92
N ASP A 307 4.65 -7.18 3.95
CA ASP A 307 5.56 -7.15 5.09
C ASP A 307 6.71 -8.15 4.83
N VAL A 308 7.81 -7.62 4.29
CA VAL A 308 9.07 -8.35 4.16
C VAL A 308 10.13 -7.58 4.91
N VAL A 309 10.77 -8.26 5.84
CA VAL A 309 11.86 -7.72 6.66
C VAL A 309 13.21 -8.10 6.04
N GLY A 310 14.22 -7.23 6.19
CA GLY A 310 15.61 -7.53 5.79
C GLY A 310 15.90 -7.35 4.31
N ILE A 311 15.21 -6.43 3.63
CA ILE A 311 15.56 -6.00 2.26
C ILE A 311 16.81 -5.14 2.33
N SER A 312 17.90 -5.60 1.68
CA SER A 312 19.19 -4.91 1.66
C SER A 312 19.25 -3.77 0.64
N LEU A 313 18.53 -3.90 -0.48
CA LEU A 313 18.53 -2.94 -1.58
C LEU A 313 17.14 -2.75 -2.18
N VAL A 314 16.74 -1.49 -2.34
CA VAL A 314 15.59 -1.09 -3.15
C VAL A 314 16.08 -0.31 -4.37
N ILE A 315 15.67 -0.73 -5.57
CA ILE A 315 15.96 0.00 -6.81
C ILE A 315 14.67 0.55 -7.40
N ASN A 316 14.58 1.87 -7.54
CA ASN A 316 13.56 2.50 -8.38
C ASN A 316 14.08 2.56 -9.82
N TYR A 317 13.70 1.58 -10.65
CA TYR A 317 14.02 1.56 -12.09
C TYR A 317 13.42 2.77 -12.82
N ASP A 318 12.24 3.19 -12.38
CA ASP A 318 11.58 4.43 -12.79
C ASP A 318 11.26 5.27 -11.55
N VAL A 319 11.45 6.59 -11.68
CA VAL A 319 11.04 7.54 -10.63
C VAL A 319 9.51 7.47 -10.48
N PRO A 320 8.99 7.25 -9.28
CA PRO A 320 7.55 7.19 -9.06
C PRO A 320 6.88 8.53 -9.44
N PRO A 321 5.64 8.50 -9.95
CA PRO A 321 4.90 9.70 -10.32
C PRO A 321 4.55 10.57 -9.11
N ASP A 322 4.30 9.93 -7.96
CA ASP A 322 4.01 10.59 -6.69
C ASP A 322 5.24 10.53 -5.77
N PRO A 323 5.67 11.66 -5.20
CA PRO A 323 6.78 11.69 -4.24
C PRO A 323 6.56 10.82 -3.00
N GLU A 324 5.33 10.64 -2.57
CA GLU A 324 4.99 9.79 -1.41
C GLU A 324 5.23 8.31 -1.70
N ASP A 325 4.98 7.85 -2.95
CA ASP A 325 5.30 6.49 -3.36
C ASP A 325 6.81 6.20 -3.24
N TYR A 326 7.67 7.21 -3.44
CA TYR A 326 9.11 7.07 -3.22
C TYR A 326 9.41 6.66 -1.77
N VAL A 327 8.82 7.35 -0.81
CA VAL A 327 9.03 7.06 0.61
C VAL A 327 8.52 5.67 0.96
N HIS A 328 7.37 5.26 0.40
CA HIS A 328 6.81 3.92 0.58
C HIS A 328 7.69 2.82 -0.01
N ARG A 329 8.30 3.06 -1.19
CA ARG A 329 9.20 2.10 -1.83
C ARG A 329 10.50 1.97 -1.05
N VAL A 330 11.17 3.08 -0.73
CA VAL A 330 12.44 3.04 0.01
C VAL A 330 12.25 2.56 1.44
N GLY A 331 11.10 2.82 2.07
CA GLY A 331 10.73 2.29 3.38
C GLY A 331 10.50 0.76 3.41
N ARG A 332 10.72 0.02 2.32
CA ARG A 332 10.82 -1.45 2.31
C ARG A 332 12.16 -1.94 2.83
N THR A 333 13.21 -1.12 2.81
CA THR A 333 14.50 -1.40 3.43
C THR A 333 14.62 -0.70 4.80
N ALA A 334 15.69 -1.01 5.57
CA ALA A 334 16.00 -0.41 6.88
C ALA A 334 14.86 -0.42 7.90
N ARG A 335 14.14 -1.54 8.04
CA ARG A 335 13.17 -1.75 9.11
C ARG A 335 13.86 -2.36 10.34
N ALA A 336 13.34 -2.04 11.55
CA ALA A 336 13.79 -2.62 12.82
C ALA A 336 15.31 -2.46 13.08
N ALA A 337 15.82 -1.21 13.04
CA ALA A 337 17.21 -0.86 13.36
C ALA A 337 18.29 -1.44 12.42
N THR A 338 17.92 -1.89 11.21
CA THR A 338 18.88 -2.28 10.18
C THR A 338 19.18 -1.12 9.21
N THR A 339 20.37 -1.09 8.62
CA THR A 339 20.72 -0.17 7.53
C THR A 339 20.28 -0.76 6.20
N GLY A 340 19.92 0.09 5.24
CA GLY A 340 19.53 -0.33 3.91
C GLY A 340 19.95 0.67 2.84
N THR A 341 19.95 0.23 1.58
CA THR A 341 20.29 1.09 0.45
C THR A 341 19.10 1.26 -0.48
N ALA A 342 18.87 2.49 -0.94
CA ALA A 342 17.90 2.81 -1.97
C ALA A 342 18.57 3.52 -3.14
N ILE A 343 18.42 2.99 -4.34
CA ILE A 343 19.00 3.52 -5.58
C ILE A 343 17.88 3.93 -6.53
N THR A 344 17.96 5.13 -7.10
CA THR A 344 16.95 5.61 -8.05
C THR A 344 17.59 5.97 -9.39
N PHE A 345 17.01 5.47 -10.48
CA PHE A 345 17.44 5.78 -11.84
C PHE A 345 16.64 6.95 -12.39
N ILE A 346 17.36 8.03 -12.73
CA ILE A 346 16.77 9.27 -13.21
C ILE A 346 17.11 9.43 -14.69
N ASN A 347 16.12 9.32 -15.56
CA ASN A 347 16.27 9.64 -16.98
C ASN A 347 15.91 11.11 -17.26
N THR A 348 16.05 11.55 -18.51
CA THR A 348 15.76 12.94 -18.93
C THR A 348 14.30 13.37 -18.70
N LYS A 349 13.34 12.42 -18.64
CA LYS A 349 11.90 12.72 -18.49
C LYS A 349 11.48 12.81 -17.04
N ASP A 350 12.22 12.15 -16.13
CA ASP A 350 11.84 11.96 -14.74
C ASP A 350 12.47 12.97 -13.78
N GLN A 351 13.38 13.81 -14.26
CA GLN A 351 14.13 14.77 -13.44
C GLN A 351 13.22 15.70 -12.61
N ASN A 352 12.16 16.23 -13.23
CA ASN A 352 11.21 17.09 -12.51
C ASN A 352 10.46 16.33 -11.40
N ARG A 353 10.13 15.05 -11.63
CA ARG A 353 9.51 14.19 -10.60
C ARG A 353 10.47 13.95 -9.45
N PHE A 354 11.74 13.68 -9.78
CA PHE A 354 12.76 13.46 -8.77
C PHE A 354 13.04 14.73 -7.94
N GLY A 355 13.08 15.90 -8.55
CA GLY A 355 13.17 17.17 -7.83
C GLY A 355 12.01 17.42 -6.86
N ARG A 356 10.79 16.92 -7.16
CA ARG A 356 9.66 16.96 -6.21
C ARG A 356 9.86 15.99 -5.03
N ILE A 357 10.51 14.84 -5.26
CA ILE A 357 10.88 13.90 -4.20
C ILE A 357 11.88 14.57 -3.25
N GLU A 358 12.95 15.17 -3.77
CA GLU A 358 13.94 15.89 -2.98
C GLU A 358 13.31 17.03 -2.17
N ALA A 359 12.36 17.76 -2.77
CA ALA A 359 11.61 18.81 -2.06
C ALA A 359 10.74 18.24 -0.93
N LEU A 360 10.11 17.08 -1.11
CA LEU A 360 9.31 16.41 -0.08
C LEU A 360 10.17 15.96 1.10
N ILE A 361 11.30 15.29 0.83
CA ILE A 361 12.18 14.77 1.88
C ILE A 361 13.05 15.88 2.53
N GLY A 362 13.13 17.04 1.87
CA GLY A 362 13.88 18.22 2.36
C GLY A 362 15.39 18.07 2.30
N ASN A 363 15.91 17.10 1.54
CA ASN A 363 17.33 16.86 1.33
C ASN A 363 17.60 16.52 -0.14
N GLU A 364 18.75 16.93 -0.65
CA GLU A 364 19.25 16.46 -1.94
C GLU A 364 19.78 15.02 -1.80
N ILE A 365 19.42 14.15 -2.74
CA ILE A 365 19.91 12.78 -2.82
C ILE A 365 21.22 12.77 -3.62
N GLU A 366 22.24 12.08 -3.12
CA GLU A 366 23.53 11.93 -3.77
C GLU A 366 23.40 11.36 -5.17
N LYS A 367 23.90 12.09 -6.20
CA LYS A 367 23.99 11.60 -7.58
C LYS A 367 25.37 10.99 -7.77
N ILE A 368 25.43 9.66 -7.82
CA ILE A 368 26.69 8.93 -7.97
C ILE A 368 27.06 8.74 -9.44
N PRO A 369 28.35 8.75 -9.79
CA PRO A 369 28.80 8.53 -11.17
C PRO A 369 28.46 7.11 -11.65
N LEU A 370 28.20 6.98 -12.95
CA LEU A 370 28.04 5.67 -13.56
C LEU A 370 29.35 4.85 -13.46
N PRO A 371 29.26 3.52 -13.31
CA PRO A 371 30.43 2.66 -13.26
C PRO A 371 31.30 2.75 -14.53
N GLU A 372 32.56 2.35 -14.44
CA GLU A 372 33.44 2.26 -15.60
C GLU A 372 32.82 1.43 -16.72
N GLY A 373 32.99 1.87 -17.96
CA GLY A 373 32.45 1.22 -19.15
C GLY A 373 31.06 1.74 -19.58
N PHE A 374 30.42 2.60 -18.76
CA PHE A 374 29.18 3.28 -19.18
C PHE A 374 29.50 4.62 -19.83
N SER A 375 28.75 4.97 -20.90
CA SER A 375 28.73 6.35 -21.42
C SER A 375 28.11 7.30 -20.41
N GLU A 376 28.47 8.59 -20.46
CA GLU A 376 27.91 9.62 -19.57
C GLU A 376 26.38 9.64 -19.63
N GLY A 377 25.77 9.82 -18.45
CA GLY A 377 24.34 9.98 -18.31
C GLY A 377 23.87 11.42 -18.62
N PRO A 378 22.55 11.67 -18.55
CA PRO A 378 22.03 13.02 -18.74
C PRO A 378 22.46 13.97 -17.61
N VAL A 379 22.59 15.25 -17.92
CA VAL A 379 22.83 16.29 -16.89
C VAL A 379 21.57 16.46 -16.05
N TYR A 380 21.74 16.61 -14.73
CA TYR A 380 20.62 16.83 -13.81
C TYR A 380 20.13 18.28 -13.89
N ASP A 381 18.92 18.47 -14.38
CA ASP A 381 18.21 19.77 -14.40
C ASP A 381 16.70 19.55 -14.14
N PRO A 382 16.28 19.46 -12.85
CA PRO A 382 14.90 19.20 -12.49
C PRO A 382 13.93 20.33 -12.85
N LYS A 383 14.45 21.52 -13.18
CA LYS A 383 13.64 22.68 -13.60
C LYS A 383 13.41 22.72 -15.12
N SER A 384 14.16 21.96 -15.90
CA SER A 384 13.96 21.91 -17.34
C SER A 384 12.59 21.30 -17.68
N ARG A 385 11.81 22.01 -18.48
CA ARG A 385 10.56 21.47 -19.02
C ARG A 385 10.90 20.51 -20.17
N PRO A 386 10.42 19.28 -20.18
CA PRO A 386 10.62 18.39 -21.31
C PRO A 386 10.11 19.06 -22.58
N ALA A 387 10.95 19.11 -23.60
CA ALA A 387 10.61 19.70 -24.89
C ALA A 387 9.32 19.06 -25.44
N LYS A 388 8.23 19.82 -25.54
CA LYS A 388 7.01 19.34 -26.18
C LYS A 388 7.35 18.93 -27.61
N LYS A 389 7.31 17.63 -27.93
CA LYS A 389 7.35 17.18 -29.33
C LYS A 389 6.24 17.90 -30.08
N ARG A 390 6.60 18.86 -30.93
CA ARG A 390 5.66 19.46 -31.86
C ARG A 390 5.20 18.36 -32.82
N PHE A 391 4.00 17.85 -32.60
CA PHE A 391 3.31 17.04 -33.59
C PHE A 391 2.99 17.95 -34.77
N ASN A 392 3.79 17.90 -35.83
CA ASN A 392 3.49 18.52 -37.09
C ASN A 392 2.29 17.79 -37.74
N ARG A 393 1.09 18.23 -37.39
CA ARG A 393 -0.11 17.82 -38.12
C ARG A 393 0.02 18.35 -39.55
N LYS A 394 0.53 17.53 -40.46
CA LYS A 394 0.38 17.78 -41.93
C LYS A 394 -1.11 17.88 -42.20
N LYS A 395 -1.60 19.08 -42.50
CA LYS A 395 -2.96 19.31 -43.00
C LYS A 395 -3.12 18.50 -44.30
N LYS A 396 -4.00 17.51 -44.31
CA LYS A 396 -4.44 16.87 -45.56
C LYS A 396 -5.17 17.92 -46.40
N PRO A 397 -4.89 18.05 -47.71
CA PRO A 397 -5.60 18.99 -48.56
C PRO A 397 -7.07 18.56 -48.71
N PHE A 398 -7.97 19.51 -48.55
CA PHE A 398 -9.40 19.35 -48.80
C PHE A 398 -9.62 18.99 -50.28
N ARG A 399 -10.15 17.81 -50.55
CA ARG A 399 -10.61 17.40 -51.88
C ARG A 399 -11.97 18.05 -52.11
N LYS A 400 -12.02 19.07 -53.01
CA LYS A 400 -13.26 19.66 -53.49
C LYS A 400 -14.08 18.58 -54.23
N VAL A 401 -15.26 18.27 -53.70
CA VAL A 401 -16.26 17.48 -54.40
C VAL A 401 -16.94 18.39 -55.41
N ALA A 402 -16.80 18.06 -56.70
CA ALA A 402 -17.49 18.73 -57.80
C ALA A 402 -19.01 18.38 -57.73
N LYS A 403 -19.85 19.41 -57.67
CA LYS A 403 -21.29 19.28 -57.91
C LYS A 403 -21.52 18.88 -59.36
N LYS A 404 -22.11 17.72 -59.61
CA LYS A 404 -22.81 17.46 -60.89
C LYS A 404 -24.17 18.15 -60.85
N GLN A 405 -24.36 19.02 -61.81
CA GLN A 405 -25.71 19.42 -62.26
C GLN A 405 -26.24 18.31 -63.17
N ASP A 406 -27.42 17.84 -62.83
CA ASP A 406 -28.57 17.63 -63.73
C ASP A 406 -29.80 17.37 -62.89
#